data_86391dc4c93ad453f63807641160f72b
#
_entry.id   86391dc4c93ad453f63807641160f72b
#
_cell.length_a   1.000
_cell.length_b   1.000
_cell.length_c   1.000
_cell.angle_alpha   90.00
_cell.angle_beta   90.00
_cell.angle_gamma   90.00
#
_symmetry.space_group_name_H-M   'P 1'
#
loop_
_entity.id
_entity.type
_entity.pdbx_description
1 polymer ?
#
loop_
_entity_poly.entity_id
_entity_poly.type
_entity_poly.pdbx_seq_one_letter_code
_entity_poly.pdbx_strand_id
1 'polypeptide(L)'
;MPGVEVPAETPAPETTEPAAPAALADSFAGLDLPGGQVGIAVTDGTTTLTFGDWTRGPAWSTIKVPLSIAAVRHAQQSQSDAPGADIASAITQSDNAAADRLWNGLGGGEQAAQAVQQVLADAGDSETVVQPWQVRPPFSPFGQTDWPLSQAARLAFELPCLAGSESVLTQMRQLGGNQQWGLAVDDGVAAKGGWGPDTSGGYLVRQVALIPSGEATIGVAMAAYPANGSFDTGTSMLTALGRWLDEHRAELPAGTCKPR
;
A
#
# COMPACT_ATOMS: atom_id res chain seq x y z
N MET A 1 17.72 -51.22 0.38
CA MET A 1 16.93 -50.15 1.02
C MET A 1 15.92 -49.67 -0.02
N PRO A 2 14.61 -49.77 0.16
CA PRO A 2 13.65 -49.26 -0.79
C PRO A 2 13.58 -47.74 -0.70
N GLY A 3 13.62 -47.06 -1.86
CA GLY A 3 13.52 -45.62 -1.98
C GLY A 3 12.13 -45.13 -1.55
N VAL A 4 12.08 -44.09 -0.73
CA VAL A 4 10.86 -43.38 -0.36
C VAL A 4 10.57 -42.41 -1.52
N GLU A 5 9.51 -42.69 -2.28
CA GLU A 5 8.93 -41.75 -3.22
C GLU A 5 8.28 -40.59 -2.42
N VAL A 6 8.78 -39.38 -2.60
CA VAL A 6 8.14 -38.16 -2.09
C VAL A 6 6.99 -37.82 -3.02
N PRO A 7 5.75 -37.69 -2.52
CA PRO A 7 4.63 -37.29 -3.35
C PRO A 7 4.86 -35.89 -3.91
N ALA A 8 4.63 -35.69 -5.20
CA ALA A 8 4.65 -34.37 -5.83
C ALA A 8 3.53 -33.50 -5.22
N GLU A 9 3.90 -32.35 -4.64
CA GLU A 9 2.93 -31.36 -4.20
C GLU A 9 2.12 -30.85 -5.39
N THR A 10 0.81 -31.01 -5.31
CA THR A 10 -0.13 -30.41 -6.26
C THR A 10 -0.06 -28.90 -6.09
N PRO A 11 0.21 -28.09 -7.14
CA PRO A 11 0.20 -26.66 -7.03
C PRO A 11 -1.19 -26.18 -6.58
N ALA A 12 -1.21 -25.25 -5.60
CA ALA A 12 -2.43 -24.60 -5.15
C ALA A 12 -3.13 -23.92 -6.35
N PRO A 13 -4.47 -23.88 -6.39
CA PRO A 13 -5.19 -23.23 -7.48
C PRO A 13 -4.82 -21.74 -7.51
N GLU A 14 -4.32 -21.28 -8.65
CA GLU A 14 -4.16 -19.86 -8.94
C GLU A 14 -5.54 -19.20 -8.83
N THR A 15 -5.72 -18.33 -7.87
CA THR A 15 -6.90 -17.47 -7.76
C THR A 15 -6.81 -16.45 -8.91
N THR A 16 -7.47 -16.74 -10.01
CA THR A 16 -7.56 -15.81 -11.15
C THR A 16 -8.40 -14.62 -10.70
N GLU A 17 -7.78 -13.46 -10.53
CA GLU A 17 -8.50 -12.21 -10.31
C GLU A 17 -9.44 -11.95 -11.50
N PRO A 18 -10.69 -11.48 -11.26
CA PRO A 18 -11.61 -11.20 -12.35
C PRO A 18 -11.03 -10.12 -13.28
N ALA A 19 -11.11 -10.35 -14.59
CA ALA A 19 -10.69 -9.34 -15.55
C ALA A 19 -11.54 -8.07 -15.40
N ALA A 20 -10.89 -6.90 -15.52
CA ALA A 20 -11.59 -5.63 -15.50
C ALA A 20 -12.63 -5.57 -16.64
N PRO A 21 -13.79 -4.88 -16.44
CA PRO A 21 -14.74 -4.62 -17.50
C PRO A 21 -14.04 -4.03 -18.74
N ALA A 22 -14.37 -4.51 -19.93
CA ALA A 22 -13.67 -4.12 -21.16
C ALA A 22 -13.67 -2.60 -21.39
N ALA A 23 -14.77 -1.91 -21.08
CA ALA A 23 -14.84 -0.44 -21.22
C ALA A 23 -13.85 0.28 -20.31
N LEU A 24 -13.66 -0.19 -19.05
CA LEU A 24 -12.67 0.38 -18.14
C LEU A 24 -11.24 0.08 -18.61
N ALA A 25 -11.00 -1.14 -19.08
CA ALA A 25 -9.69 -1.54 -19.61
C ALA A 25 -9.31 -0.71 -20.84
N ASP A 26 -10.26 -0.49 -21.78
CA ASP A 26 -10.07 0.34 -22.97
C ASP A 26 -9.84 1.81 -22.59
N SER A 27 -10.61 2.35 -21.64
CA SER A 27 -10.43 3.71 -21.12
C SER A 27 -9.04 3.89 -20.50
N PHE A 28 -8.61 2.95 -19.67
CA PHE A 28 -7.28 2.96 -19.06
C PHE A 28 -6.17 2.91 -20.10
N ALA A 29 -6.30 2.04 -21.10
CA ALA A 29 -5.32 1.93 -22.19
C ALA A 29 -5.22 3.19 -23.06
N GLY A 30 -6.29 4.00 -23.08
CA GLY A 30 -6.35 5.29 -23.77
C GLY A 30 -5.72 6.46 -23.01
N LEU A 31 -5.22 6.27 -21.78
CA LEU A 31 -4.57 7.34 -21.02
C LEU A 31 -3.28 7.82 -21.69
N ASP A 32 -3.18 9.12 -21.89
CA ASP A 32 -1.96 9.78 -22.36
C ASP A 32 -1.00 10.01 -21.18
N LEU A 33 -0.16 9.04 -20.92
CA LEU A 33 0.84 9.09 -19.84
C LEU A 33 2.25 9.22 -20.40
N PRO A 34 3.15 9.90 -19.67
CA PRO A 34 4.59 9.81 -19.97
C PRO A 34 5.04 8.35 -20.02
N GLY A 35 6.00 8.04 -20.90
CA GLY A 35 6.52 6.69 -21.04
C GLY A 35 7.04 6.10 -19.73
N GLY A 36 6.89 4.81 -19.55
CA GLY A 36 7.24 4.07 -18.34
C GLY A 36 6.24 2.96 -18.04
N GLN A 37 6.25 2.46 -16.81
CA GLN A 37 5.31 1.45 -16.33
C GLN A 37 4.39 2.05 -15.28
N VAL A 38 3.13 1.65 -15.29
CA VAL A 38 2.14 2.01 -14.28
C VAL A 38 1.35 0.80 -13.86
N GLY A 39 0.78 0.86 -12.67
CA GLY A 39 -0.17 -0.15 -12.20
C GLY A 39 -1.14 0.42 -11.20
N ILE A 40 -2.36 -0.10 -11.22
CA ILE A 40 -3.42 0.17 -10.25
C ILE A 40 -4.02 -1.15 -9.79
N ALA A 41 -4.33 -1.24 -8.52
CA ALA A 41 -5.27 -2.22 -7.97
C ALA A 41 -6.37 -1.48 -7.22
N VAL A 42 -7.62 -1.89 -7.44
CA VAL A 42 -8.84 -1.32 -6.84
C VAL A 42 -9.67 -2.45 -6.25
N THR A 43 -10.16 -2.31 -5.02
CA THR A 43 -10.92 -3.39 -4.38
C THR A 43 -12.03 -2.89 -3.45
N ASP A 44 -13.09 -3.69 -3.36
CA ASP A 44 -14.15 -3.62 -2.34
C ASP A 44 -13.96 -4.67 -1.22
N GLY A 45 -12.78 -5.32 -1.17
CA GLY A 45 -12.47 -6.41 -0.25
C GLY A 45 -12.89 -7.80 -0.75
N THR A 46 -13.74 -7.88 -1.79
CA THR A 46 -14.19 -9.14 -2.42
C THR A 46 -13.71 -9.23 -3.86
N THR A 47 -13.94 -8.18 -4.62
CA THR A 47 -13.50 -8.05 -6.02
C THR A 47 -12.28 -7.16 -6.08
N THR A 48 -11.25 -7.56 -6.79
CA THR A 48 -10.09 -6.73 -7.08
C THR A 48 -9.96 -6.59 -8.59
N LEU A 49 -9.91 -5.35 -9.09
CA LEU A 49 -9.60 -5.02 -10.47
C LEU A 49 -8.17 -4.49 -10.55
N THR A 50 -7.44 -4.90 -11.58
CA THR A 50 -6.05 -4.46 -11.81
C THR A 50 -5.91 -3.86 -13.21
N PHE A 51 -5.06 -2.84 -13.33
CA PHE A 51 -4.78 -2.13 -14.58
C PHE A 51 -3.29 -1.84 -14.68
N GLY A 52 -2.75 -1.91 -15.91
CA GLY A 52 -1.33 -1.68 -16.19
C GLY A 52 -0.44 -2.88 -15.86
N ASP A 53 0.85 -2.74 -16.19
CA ASP A 53 1.82 -3.86 -16.17
C ASP A 53 2.61 -3.93 -14.86
N TRP A 54 2.59 -2.86 -14.05
CA TRP A 54 3.33 -2.84 -12.79
C TRP A 54 2.45 -3.38 -11.65
N THR A 55 2.80 -4.53 -11.09
CA THR A 55 1.96 -5.24 -10.13
C THR A 55 2.51 -5.32 -8.71
N ARG A 56 3.85 -5.27 -8.54
CA ARG A 56 4.50 -5.41 -7.23
C ARG A 56 5.89 -4.77 -7.21
N GLY A 57 6.42 -4.51 -6.03
CA GLY A 57 7.76 -4.01 -5.80
C GLY A 57 7.92 -3.39 -4.42
N PRO A 58 9.05 -2.69 -4.14
CA PRO A 58 9.33 -2.13 -2.83
C PRO A 58 8.21 -1.25 -2.33
N ALA A 59 7.74 -1.49 -1.10
CA ALA A 59 6.65 -0.75 -0.48
C ALA A 59 6.98 0.73 -0.25
N TRP A 60 8.25 1.05 -0.06
CA TRP A 60 8.74 2.35 0.34
C TRP A 60 7.96 2.88 1.56
N SER A 61 7.58 4.16 1.55
CA SER A 61 6.88 4.75 2.69
C SER A 61 5.39 4.39 2.78
N THR A 62 4.81 3.63 1.83
CA THR A 62 3.44 3.16 1.98
C THR A 62 3.30 2.14 3.13
N ILE A 63 4.36 1.38 3.44
CA ILE A 63 4.41 0.44 4.56
C ILE A 63 4.32 1.12 5.94
N LYS A 64 4.53 2.44 6.01
CA LYS A 64 4.38 3.21 7.26
C LYS A 64 2.95 3.19 7.79
N VAL A 65 1.96 2.88 6.93
CA VAL A 65 0.57 2.71 7.36
C VAL A 65 0.44 1.49 8.28
N PRO A 66 0.71 0.25 7.86
CA PRO A 66 0.64 -0.89 8.76
C PRO A 66 1.67 -0.84 9.90
N LEU A 67 2.84 -0.22 9.71
CA LEU A 67 3.81 0.02 10.78
C LEU A 67 3.23 0.89 11.90
N SER A 68 2.53 1.96 11.55
CA SER A 68 1.87 2.84 12.52
C SER A 68 0.76 2.13 13.28
N ILE A 69 -0.04 1.30 12.58
CA ILE A 69 -1.09 0.48 13.20
C ILE A 69 -0.48 -0.53 14.18
N ALA A 70 0.62 -1.20 13.79
CA ALA A 70 1.34 -2.11 14.67
C ALA A 70 1.84 -1.42 15.95
N ALA A 71 2.35 -0.17 15.82
CA ALA A 71 2.81 0.61 16.97
C ALA A 71 1.65 1.00 17.92
N VAL A 72 0.47 1.36 17.37
CA VAL A 72 -0.75 1.59 18.19
C VAL A 72 -1.15 0.32 18.94
N ARG A 73 -1.20 -0.83 18.26
CA ARG A 73 -1.56 -2.10 18.88
C ARG A 73 -0.58 -2.52 19.96
N HIS A 74 0.72 -2.33 19.74
CA HIS A 74 1.76 -2.61 20.73
C HIS A 74 1.59 -1.76 21.99
N ALA A 75 1.31 -0.48 21.84
CA ALA A 75 1.04 0.42 22.95
C ALA A 75 -0.21 0.00 23.75
N GLN A 76 -1.31 -0.39 23.08
CA GLN A 76 -2.51 -0.91 23.70
C GLN A 76 -2.24 -2.20 24.51
N GLN A 77 -1.48 -3.14 23.96
CA GLN A 77 -1.12 -4.39 24.61
C GLN A 77 -0.22 -4.19 25.85
N SER A 78 0.70 -3.22 25.78
CA SER A 78 1.62 -2.87 26.87
C SER A 78 1.02 -1.85 27.85
N GLN A 79 -0.22 -1.44 27.66
CA GLN A 79 -0.91 -0.42 28.47
C GLN A 79 -0.12 0.90 28.58
N SER A 80 0.54 1.28 27.48
CA SER A 80 1.30 2.53 27.35
C SER A 80 0.62 3.50 26.38
N ASP A 81 1.07 4.75 26.42
CA ASP A 81 0.60 5.74 25.45
C ASP A 81 1.10 5.40 24.04
N ALA A 82 0.23 5.53 23.06
CA ALA A 82 0.61 5.37 21.67
C ALA A 82 1.60 6.47 21.24
N PRO A 83 2.61 6.18 20.39
CA PRO A 83 3.60 7.15 19.95
C PRO A 83 3.02 8.12 18.89
N GLY A 84 2.00 8.88 19.28
CA GLY A 84 1.16 9.69 18.39
C GLY A 84 1.95 10.72 17.57
N ALA A 85 2.99 11.36 18.16
CA ALA A 85 3.83 12.31 17.45
C ALA A 85 4.64 11.66 16.33
N ASP A 86 5.20 10.46 16.57
CA ASP A 86 5.94 9.72 15.55
C ASP A 86 5.02 9.20 14.46
N ILE A 87 3.82 8.71 14.82
CA ILE A 87 2.79 8.31 13.86
C ILE A 87 2.40 9.48 12.97
N ALA A 88 2.10 10.65 13.56
CA ALA A 88 1.75 11.85 12.81
C ALA A 88 2.87 12.23 11.82
N SER A 89 4.13 12.30 12.28
CA SER A 89 5.28 12.67 11.44
C SER A 89 5.54 11.62 10.35
N ALA A 90 5.49 10.32 10.69
CA ALA A 90 5.71 9.22 9.74
C ALA A 90 4.65 9.19 8.64
N ILE A 91 3.41 9.52 8.94
CA ILE A 91 2.31 9.51 7.96
C ILE A 91 2.25 10.84 7.22
N THR A 92 2.12 11.99 7.92
CA THR A 92 1.85 13.28 7.27
C THR A 92 3.06 13.85 6.53
N GLN A 93 4.27 13.68 7.08
CA GLN A 93 5.52 14.18 6.49
C GLN A 93 6.35 13.10 5.80
N SER A 94 5.92 11.84 5.91
CA SER A 94 6.72 10.69 5.48
C SER A 94 8.10 10.63 6.14
N ASP A 95 8.22 11.13 7.38
CA ASP A 95 9.46 11.20 8.15
C ASP A 95 10.02 9.78 8.38
N ASN A 96 11.27 9.56 7.92
CA ASN A 96 11.93 8.28 8.07
C ASN A 96 12.44 8.07 9.50
N ALA A 97 12.92 9.11 10.17
CA ALA A 97 13.41 8.99 11.54
C ALA A 97 12.27 8.66 12.51
N ALA A 98 11.08 9.24 12.31
CA ALA A 98 9.88 8.86 13.05
C ALA A 98 9.49 7.40 12.79
N ALA A 99 9.49 6.96 11.53
CA ALA A 99 9.21 5.56 11.19
C ALA A 99 10.24 4.58 11.79
N ASP A 100 11.52 4.95 11.80
CA ASP A 100 12.58 4.15 12.45
C ASP A 100 12.38 4.06 13.96
N ARG A 101 11.89 5.12 14.63
CA ARG A 101 11.54 5.05 16.06
C ARG A 101 10.35 4.13 16.30
N LEU A 102 9.31 4.17 15.44
CA LEU A 102 8.18 3.22 15.52
C LEU A 102 8.66 1.78 15.35
N TRP A 103 9.50 1.52 14.35
CA TRP A 103 10.09 0.21 14.09
C TRP A 103 10.90 -0.32 15.28
N ASN A 104 11.77 0.53 15.83
CA ASN A 104 12.60 0.17 16.99
C ASN A 104 11.76 -0.01 18.26
N GLY A 105 10.68 0.76 18.43
CA GLY A 105 9.71 0.60 19.51
C GLY A 105 9.00 -0.75 19.49
N LEU A 106 8.86 -1.37 18.31
CA LEU A 106 8.33 -2.74 18.15
C LEU A 106 9.39 -3.84 18.38
N GLY A 107 10.63 -3.47 18.76
CA GLY A 107 11.75 -4.38 18.98
C GLY A 107 12.72 -4.49 17.80
N GLY A 108 12.42 -3.83 16.67
CA GLY A 108 13.27 -3.88 15.46
C GLY A 108 13.32 -5.27 14.82
N GLY A 109 14.03 -5.39 13.69
CA GLY A 109 14.30 -6.67 13.04
C GLY A 109 13.07 -7.56 12.87
N GLU A 110 13.19 -8.83 13.21
CA GLU A 110 12.11 -9.81 13.05
C GLU A 110 10.88 -9.51 13.92
N GLN A 111 11.05 -8.97 15.12
CA GLN A 111 9.92 -8.64 16.00
C GLN A 111 9.03 -7.56 15.38
N ALA A 112 9.64 -6.48 14.90
CA ALA A 112 8.91 -5.42 14.23
C ALA A 112 8.28 -5.91 12.91
N ALA A 113 9.02 -6.71 12.13
CA ALA A 113 8.49 -7.30 10.90
C ALA A 113 7.27 -8.16 11.15
N GLN A 114 7.29 -9.02 12.17
CA GLN A 114 6.16 -9.86 12.57
C GLN A 114 4.96 -9.03 13.03
N ALA A 115 5.18 -7.95 13.81
CA ALA A 115 4.11 -7.07 14.24
C ALA A 115 3.42 -6.37 13.06
N VAL A 116 4.19 -5.90 12.07
CA VAL A 116 3.65 -5.30 10.84
C VAL A 116 2.96 -6.35 9.98
N GLN A 117 3.56 -7.54 9.84
CA GLN A 117 2.97 -8.64 9.08
C GLN A 117 1.63 -9.11 9.66
N GLN A 118 1.47 -9.08 10.99
CA GLN A 118 0.17 -9.38 11.62
C GLN A 118 -0.91 -8.38 11.20
N VAL A 119 -0.58 -7.09 11.05
CA VAL A 119 -1.53 -6.09 10.53
C VAL A 119 -1.93 -6.41 9.10
N LEU A 120 -0.98 -6.80 8.26
CA LEU A 120 -1.25 -7.20 6.87
C LEU A 120 -2.13 -8.47 6.83
N ALA A 121 -1.81 -9.48 7.65
CA ALA A 121 -2.60 -10.72 7.72
C ALA A 121 -4.05 -10.45 8.20
N ASP A 122 -4.24 -9.57 9.18
CA ASP A 122 -5.58 -9.19 9.64
C ASP A 122 -6.37 -8.42 8.54
N ALA A 123 -5.68 -7.74 7.65
CA ALA A 123 -6.27 -7.15 6.45
C ALA A 123 -6.52 -8.18 5.33
N GLY A 124 -6.10 -9.44 5.53
CA GLY A 124 -6.26 -10.53 4.57
C GLY A 124 -5.11 -10.68 3.56
N ASP A 125 -3.98 -10.00 3.80
CA ASP A 125 -2.74 -10.18 3.05
C ASP A 125 -1.91 -11.29 3.71
N SER A 126 -2.00 -12.50 3.16
CA SER A 126 -1.25 -13.67 3.61
C SER A 126 0.03 -13.93 2.78
N GLU A 127 0.29 -13.11 1.76
CA GLU A 127 1.40 -13.34 0.82
C GLU A 127 2.62 -12.49 1.13
N THR A 128 2.41 -11.27 1.64
CA THR A 128 3.50 -10.32 1.86
C THR A 128 4.34 -10.71 3.06
N VAL A 129 5.65 -10.84 2.82
CA VAL A 129 6.64 -11.05 3.87
C VAL A 129 7.34 -9.72 4.15
N VAL A 130 7.10 -9.15 5.33
CA VAL A 130 7.71 -7.88 5.73
C VAL A 130 9.20 -8.05 5.91
N GLN A 131 9.99 -7.20 5.23
CA GLN A 131 11.45 -7.27 5.26
C GLN A 131 12.00 -6.86 6.64
N PRO A 132 12.64 -7.79 7.39
CA PRO A 132 13.14 -7.49 8.73
C PRO A 132 14.51 -6.81 8.74
N TRP A 133 15.31 -7.01 7.67
CA TRP A 133 16.70 -6.57 7.61
C TRP A 133 16.95 -5.62 6.45
N GLN A 134 17.91 -4.73 6.62
CA GLN A 134 18.32 -3.79 5.58
C GLN A 134 19.06 -4.54 4.45
N VAL A 135 18.38 -4.73 3.32
CA VAL A 135 18.97 -5.41 2.13
C VAL A 135 19.64 -4.44 1.18
N ARG A 136 19.31 -3.15 1.24
CA ARG A 136 19.88 -2.10 0.41
C ARG A 136 20.10 -0.80 1.20
N PRO A 137 21.29 -0.61 1.81
CA PRO A 137 21.63 0.63 2.50
C PRO A 137 21.60 1.84 1.54
N PRO A 138 21.20 3.07 2.00
CA PRO A 138 20.85 3.40 3.38
C PRO A 138 19.36 3.26 3.73
N PHE A 139 18.57 2.58 2.91
CA PHE A 139 17.11 2.51 3.03
C PHE A 139 16.68 1.59 4.18
N SER A 140 15.62 1.99 4.88
CA SER A 140 15.03 1.20 5.98
C SER A 140 14.55 -0.18 5.52
N PRO A 141 14.66 -1.23 6.37
CA PRO A 141 14.25 -2.59 6.00
C PRO A 141 12.79 -2.66 5.54
N PHE A 142 11.86 -2.14 6.34
CA PHE A 142 10.43 -2.21 6.07
C PHE A 142 10.05 -1.61 4.71
N GLY A 143 10.71 -0.51 4.29
CA GLY A 143 10.48 0.13 2.99
C GLY A 143 10.87 -0.74 1.80
N GLN A 144 11.68 -1.77 2.00
CA GLN A 144 12.16 -2.71 0.99
C GLN A 144 11.30 -3.99 0.91
N THR A 145 10.22 -4.05 1.67
CA THR A 145 9.21 -5.11 1.55
C THR A 145 8.66 -5.14 0.13
N ASP A 146 8.74 -6.28 -0.53
CA ASP A 146 8.13 -6.48 -1.84
C ASP A 146 6.61 -6.68 -1.66
N TRP A 147 5.84 -5.67 -2.04
CA TRP A 147 4.41 -5.59 -1.73
C TRP A 147 3.55 -5.49 -2.99
N PRO A 148 2.71 -6.50 -3.28
CA PRO A 148 1.78 -6.45 -4.40
C PRO A 148 0.78 -5.30 -4.28
N LEU A 149 0.40 -4.68 -5.40
CA LEU A 149 -0.62 -3.62 -5.40
C LEU A 149 -1.97 -4.14 -4.92
N SER A 150 -2.38 -5.35 -5.32
CA SER A 150 -3.63 -5.96 -4.88
C SER A 150 -3.72 -6.08 -3.36
N GLN A 151 -2.62 -6.52 -2.72
CA GLN A 151 -2.56 -6.65 -1.26
C GLN A 151 -2.51 -5.27 -0.57
N ALA A 152 -1.82 -4.31 -1.16
CA ALA A 152 -1.78 -2.94 -0.65
C ALA A 152 -3.16 -2.25 -0.75
N ALA A 153 -3.90 -2.46 -1.85
CA ALA A 153 -5.27 -1.99 -2.02
C ALA A 153 -6.22 -2.64 -0.99
N ARG A 154 -6.03 -3.95 -0.74
CA ARG A 154 -6.80 -4.68 0.28
C ARG A 154 -6.59 -4.09 1.67
N LEU A 155 -5.33 -3.84 2.08
CA LEU A 155 -5.07 -3.14 3.34
C LEU A 155 -5.82 -1.81 3.39
N ALA A 156 -5.73 -0.99 2.33
CA ALA A 156 -6.40 0.31 2.29
C ALA A 156 -7.92 0.19 2.50
N PHE A 157 -8.56 -0.80 1.85
CA PHE A 157 -9.99 -1.07 2.02
C PHE A 157 -10.36 -1.47 3.46
N GLU A 158 -9.56 -2.31 4.09
CA GLU A 158 -9.82 -2.83 5.44
C GLU A 158 -9.52 -1.82 6.56
N LEU A 159 -8.83 -0.70 6.26
CA LEU A 159 -8.42 0.28 7.28
C LEU A 159 -9.55 0.71 8.22
N PRO A 160 -10.80 1.00 7.78
CA PRO A 160 -11.86 1.42 8.70
C PRO A 160 -12.25 0.36 9.73
N CYS A 161 -11.98 -0.91 9.44
CA CYS A 161 -12.36 -2.06 10.26
C CYS A 161 -11.19 -2.69 11.04
N LEU A 162 -9.96 -2.23 10.78
CA LEU A 162 -8.77 -2.73 11.49
C LEU A 162 -8.61 -2.10 12.86
N ALA A 163 -8.46 -2.90 13.89
CA ALA A 163 -8.14 -2.41 15.23
C ALA A 163 -6.85 -1.56 15.23
N GLY A 164 -6.91 -0.37 15.84
CA GLY A 164 -5.76 0.54 15.95
C GLY A 164 -5.54 1.44 14.73
N SER A 165 -6.38 1.39 13.71
CA SER A 165 -6.21 2.20 12.48
C SER A 165 -6.79 3.61 12.55
N GLU A 166 -7.70 3.91 13.47
CA GLU A 166 -8.48 5.17 13.50
C GLU A 166 -7.59 6.43 13.50
N SER A 167 -6.59 6.45 14.39
CA SER A 167 -5.64 7.58 14.46
C SER A 167 -4.77 7.68 13.21
N VAL A 168 -4.38 6.55 12.62
CA VAL A 168 -3.59 6.49 11.38
C VAL A 168 -4.41 7.00 10.19
N LEU A 169 -5.67 6.58 10.05
CA LEU A 169 -6.59 7.10 9.03
C LEU A 169 -6.79 8.62 9.15
N THR A 170 -6.87 9.13 10.37
CA THR A 170 -6.95 10.58 10.60
C THR A 170 -5.73 11.30 10.05
N GLN A 171 -4.52 10.77 10.28
CA GLN A 171 -3.28 11.34 9.74
C GLN A 171 -3.20 11.19 8.21
N MET A 172 -3.68 10.08 7.65
CA MET A 172 -3.71 9.86 6.19
C MET A 172 -4.59 10.88 5.44
N ARG A 173 -5.56 11.51 6.11
CA ARG A 173 -6.36 12.62 5.55
C ARG A 173 -5.70 14.00 5.68
N GLN A 174 -4.54 14.09 6.34
CA GLN A 174 -3.87 15.35 6.68
C GLN A 174 -2.42 15.37 6.17
N LEU A 175 -2.20 14.81 4.98
CA LEU A 175 -0.85 14.74 4.40
C LEU A 175 -0.26 16.13 4.18
N GLY A 176 1.04 16.26 4.46
CA GLY A 176 1.80 17.47 4.17
C GLY A 176 2.01 17.71 2.67
N GLY A 177 2.47 18.92 2.32
CA GLY A 177 2.62 19.34 0.92
C GLY A 177 3.55 18.45 0.08
N ASN A 178 4.48 17.75 0.72
CA ASN A 178 5.38 16.80 0.05
C ASN A 178 4.67 15.51 -0.45
N GLN A 179 3.40 15.30 -0.11
CA GLN A 179 2.60 14.16 -0.53
C GLN A 179 1.27 14.57 -1.21
N GLN A 180 1.10 15.85 -1.55
CA GLN A 180 -0.08 16.38 -2.23
C GLN A 180 -0.02 16.09 -3.75
N TRP A 181 -0.14 14.81 -4.10
CA TRP A 181 -0.17 14.27 -5.46
C TRP A 181 -0.96 12.94 -5.49
N GLY A 182 -1.24 12.44 -6.67
CA GLY A 182 -2.07 11.25 -6.82
C GLY A 182 -3.48 11.50 -6.30
N LEU A 183 -4.03 10.57 -5.56
CA LEU A 183 -5.34 10.65 -4.91
C LEU A 183 -5.36 11.55 -3.66
N ALA A 184 -4.19 11.95 -3.14
CA ALA A 184 -4.13 12.84 -1.97
C ALA A 184 -4.59 14.27 -2.25
N VAL A 185 -4.81 14.63 -3.52
CA VAL A 185 -5.36 15.94 -3.92
C VAL A 185 -6.88 15.98 -3.85
N ASP A 186 -7.53 14.83 -3.69
CA ASP A 186 -8.99 14.71 -3.66
C ASP A 186 -9.52 14.82 -2.23
N ASP A 187 -10.60 15.59 -2.06
CA ASP A 187 -11.21 15.82 -0.76
C ASP A 187 -11.71 14.51 -0.12
N GLY A 188 -11.41 14.34 1.16
CA GLY A 188 -11.86 13.21 1.96
C GLY A 188 -11.10 11.89 1.75
N VAL A 189 -10.21 11.83 0.78
CA VAL A 189 -9.37 10.65 0.57
C VAL A 189 -8.32 10.53 1.67
N ALA A 190 -8.19 9.33 2.24
CA ALA A 190 -7.10 9.00 3.13
C ALA A 190 -5.98 8.33 2.30
N ALA A 191 -4.82 8.94 2.20
CA ALA A 191 -3.74 8.45 1.34
C ALA A 191 -2.40 8.36 2.07
N LYS A 192 -1.46 7.59 1.50
CA LYS A 192 -0.05 7.57 1.90
C LYS A 192 0.85 7.32 0.70
N GLY A 193 1.74 8.24 0.46
CA GLY A 193 2.77 8.13 -0.57
C GLY A 193 3.98 7.30 -0.13
N GLY A 194 4.65 6.72 -1.11
CA GLY A 194 5.93 6.06 -0.95
C GLY A 194 6.76 6.19 -2.22
N TRP A 195 8.05 6.47 -2.09
CA TRP A 195 8.95 6.61 -3.24
C TRP A 195 10.39 6.29 -2.88
N GLY A 196 11.13 5.89 -3.88
CA GLY A 196 12.56 5.68 -3.76
C GLY A 196 13.18 5.19 -5.06
N PRO A 197 14.50 5.34 -5.18
CA PRO A 197 15.21 4.93 -6.38
C PRO A 197 15.38 3.40 -6.43
N ASP A 198 15.38 2.85 -7.61
CA ASP A 198 15.88 1.51 -7.86
C ASP A 198 17.44 1.46 -7.89
N THR A 199 18.00 0.34 -8.32
CA THR A 199 19.46 0.17 -8.43
C THR A 199 20.09 0.95 -9.59
N SER A 200 19.30 1.38 -10.57
CA SER A 200 19.73 2.21 -11.70
C SER A 200 19.57 3.72 -11.42
N GLY A 201 18.94 4.09 -10.31
CA GLY A 201 18.69 5.47 -9.90
C GLY A 201 17.32 6.02 -10.33
N GLY A 202 16.52 5.25 -11.10
CA GLY A 202 15.15 5.63 -11.46
C GLY A 202 14.20 5.51 -10.28
N TYR A 203 13.28 6.47 -10.13
CA TYR A 203 12.31 6.48 -9.03
C TYR A 203 11.08 5.65 -9.33
N LEU A 204 10.76 4.74 -8.40
CA LEU A 204 9.43 4.19 -8.24
C LEU A 204 8.65 5.13 -7.31
N VAL A 205 7.43 5.51 -7.71
CA VAL A 205 6.48 6.29 -6.90
C VAL A 205 5.22 5.46 -6.69
N ARG A 206 4.76 5.35 -5.44
CA ARG A 206 3.58 4.56 -5.06
C ARG A 206 2.64 5.35 -4.17
N GLN A 207 1.38 4.96 -4.16
CA GLN A 207 0.40 5.46 -3.21
C GLN A 207 -0.58 4.36 -2.84
N VAL A 208 -0.95 4.29 -1.56
CA VAL A 208 -2.12 3.55 -1.06
C VAL A 208 -3.16 4.55 -0.61
N ALA A 209 -4.43 4.29 -0.88
CA ALA A 209 -5.51 5.22 -0.56
C ALA A 209 -6.83 4.51 -0.28
N LEU A 210 -7.64 5.12 0.58
CA LEU A 210 -9.03 4.79 0.81
C LEU A 210 -9.89 5.92 0.29
N ILE A 211 -10.68 5.65 -0.75
CA ILE A 211 -11.57 6.62 -1.40
C ILE A 211 -12.98 6.45 -0.83
N PRO A 212 -13.64 7.52 -0.34
CA PRO A 212 -15.05 7.46 0.01
C PRO A 212 -15.92 7.36 -1.25
N SER A 213 -16.96 6.52 -1.21
CA SER A 213 -17.92 6.32 -2.30
C SER A 213 -19.35 6.20 -1.73
N GLY A 214 -19.99 7.32 -1.43
CA GLY A 214 -21.24 7.35 -0.69
C GLY A 214 -21.06 6.79 0.74
N GLU A 215 -21.84 5.76 1.10
CA GLU A 215 -21.68 5.03 2.38
C GLU A 215 -20.65 3.90 2.29
N ALA A 216 -20.14 3.62 1.11
CA ALA A 216 -19.12 2.62 0.85
C ALA A 216 -17.73 3.27 0.73
N THR A 217 -16.71 2.42 0.59
CA THR A 217 -15.34 2.83 0.34
C THR A 217 -14.69 1.97 -0.73
N ILE A 218 -13.63 2.49 -1.33
CA ILE A 218 -12.83 1.82 -2.33
C ILE A 218 -11.38 1.79 -1.83
N GLY A 219 -10.78 0.61 -1.72
CA GLY A 219 -9.36 0.47 -1.45
C GLY A 219 -8.55 0.57 -2.74
N VAL A 220 -7.53 1.40 -2.75
CA VAL A 220 -6.69 1.63 -3.94
C VAL A 220 -5.22 1.53 -3.60
N ALA A 221 -4.46 0.90 -4.49
CA ALA A 221 -3.01 1.06 -4.54
C ALA A 221 -2.58 1.30 -5.98
N MET A 222 -1.66 2.24 -6.17
CA MET A 222 -1.14 2.55 -7.49
C MET A 222 0.37 2.80 -7.45
N ALA A 223 1.00 2.61 -8.60
CA ALA A 223 2.44 2.82 -8.79
C ALA A 223 2.74 3.37 -10.17
N ALA A 224 3.82 4.15 -10.25
CA ALA A 224 4.40 4.64 -11.50
C ALA A 224 5.93 4.51 -11.44
N TYR A 225 6.49 3.97 -12.51
CA TYR A 225 7.93 3.93 -12.75
C TYR A 225 8.20 4.60 -14.10
N PRO A 226 8.44 5.93 -14.11
CA PRO A 226 8.60 6.70 -15.34
C PRO A 226 9.90 6.33 -16.08
N ALA A 227 9.84 6.30 -17.40
CA ALA A 227 11.00 5.95 -18.26
C ALA A 227 12.20 6.89 -18.07
N ASN A 228 11.94 8.16 -17.71
CA ASN A 228 12.99 9.14 -17.42
C ASN A 228 13.53 9.06 -15.98
N GLY A 229 13.03 8.14 -15.16
CA GLY A 229 13.41 7.95 -13.76
C GLY A 229 13.09 9.10 -12.82
N SER A 230 12.32 10.12 -13.25
CA SER A 230 12.04 11.32 -12.46
C SER A 230 10.94 11.09 -11.42
N PHE A 231 11.18 11.52 -10.18
CA PHE A 231 10.16 11.56 -9.13
C PHE A 231 8.96 12.44 -9.53
N ASP A 232 9.21 13.63 -10.06
CA ASP A 232 8.14 14.57 -10.43
C ASP A 232 7.27 14.01 -11.57
N THR A 233 7.90 13.32 -12.54
CA THR A 233 7.13 12.62 -13.59
C THR A 233 6.29 11.50 -12.97
N GLY A 234 6.83 10.72 -12.05
CA GLY A 234 6.10 9.65 -11.36
C GLY A 234 4.89 10.18 -10.58
N THR A 235 5.04 11.27 -9.82
CA THR A 235 3.92 11.90 -9.09
C THR A 235 2.85 12.47 -10.03
N SER A 236 3.28 13.03 -11.18
CA SER A 236 2.36 13.51 -12.21
C SER A 236 1.57 12.37 -12.85
N MET A 237 2.22 11.23 -13.13
CA MET A 237 1.56 10.02 -13.62
C MET A 237 0.53 9.52 -12.60
N LEU A 238 0.89 9.42 -11.30
CA LEU A 238 -0.07 9.02 -10.26
C LEU A 238 -1.24 10.00 -10.14
N THR A 239 -1.04 11.29 -10.36
CA THR A 239 -2.12 12.28 -10.35
C THR A 239 -3.05 12.09 -11.56
N ALA A 240 -2.51 11.73 -12.72
CA ALA A 240 -3.33 11.38 -13.89
C ALA A 240 -4.14 10.09 -13.65
N LEU A 241 -3.53 9.07 -13.03
CA LEU A 241 -4.23 7.84 -12.62
C LEU A 241 -5.33 8.14 -11.59
N GLY A 242 -5.07 9.03 -10.61
CA GLY A 242 -6.07 9.47 -9.62
C GLY A 242 -7.29 10.12 -10.28
N ARG A 243 -7.08 11.01 -11.26
CA ARG A 243 -8.18 11.62 -12.02
C ARG A 243 -9.00 10.58 -12.79
N TRP A 244 -8.34 9.64 -13.44
CA TRP A 244 -9.01 8.55 -14.13
C TRP A 244 -9.88 7.72 -13.16
N LEU A 245 -9.37 7.41 -11.98
CA LEU A 245 -10.14 6.72 -10.93
C LEU A 245 -11.36 7.53 -10.47
N ASP A 246 -11.20 8.85 -10.34
CA ASP A 246 -12.31 9.74 -9.96
C ASP A 246 -13.39 9.82 -11.06
N GLU A 247 -13.00 9.93 -12.33
CA GLU A 247 -13.89 9.95 -13.48
C GLU A 247 -14.72 8.65 -13.60
N HIS A 248 -14.12 7.51 -13.24
CA HIS A 248 -14.74 6.18 -13.29
C HIS A 248 -15.26 5.66 -11.95
N ARG A 249 -15.28 6.50 -10.91
CA ARG A 249 -15.59 6.10 -9.53
C ARG A 249 -16.87 5.26 -9.40
N ALA A 250 -17.90 5.59 -10.14
CA ALA A 250 -19.18 4.87 -10.11
C ALA A 250 -19.13 3.46 -10.72
N GLU A 251 -18.10 3.16 -11.51
CA GLU A 251 -17.89 1.88 -12.18
C GLU A 251 -16.93 0.96 -11.40
N LEU A 252 -16.25 1.51 -10.38
CA LEU A 252 -15.28 0.78 -9.57
C LEU A 252 -15.98 -0.04 -8.47
N PRO A 253 -15.39 -1.18 -8.07
CA PRO A 253 -15.91 -1.95 -6.94
C PRO A 253 -15.83 -1.13 -5.66
N ALA A 254 -16.97 -0.96 -4.99
CA ALA A 254 -17.10 -0.24 -3.74
C ALA A 254 -17.86 -1.08 -2.72
N GLY A 255 -17.43 -1.05 -1.46
CA GLY A 255 -17.99 -1.88 -0.41
C GLY A 255 -17.80 -1.30 0.98
N THR A 256 -18.27 -2.04 1.97
CA THR A 256 -18.06 -1.73 3.39
C THR A 256 -17.31 -2.88 4.03
N CYS A 257 -16.15 -2.60 4.63
CA CYS A 257 -15.41 -3.61 5.37
C CYS A 257 -16.22 -4.09 6.59
N LYS A 258 -15.93 -5.28 7.06
CA LYS A 258 -16.59 -5.86 8.25
C LYS A 258 -15.58 -5.94 9.39
N PRO A 259 -15.93 -5.46 10.61
CA PRO A 259 -15.10 -5.67 11.79
C PRO A 259 -14.79 -7.17 11.97
N ARG A 260 -13.54 -7.48 12.21
CA ARG A 260 -13.07 -8.85 12.45
C ARG A 260 -12.71 -9.06 13.90
#